data_bbc0c7aff0b4823d0806a06995e6269a
#
_entry.id   bbc0c7aff0b4823d0806a06995e6269a
#
_cell.length_a   1.000
_cell.length_b   1.000
_cell.length_c   1.000
_cell.angle_alpha   90.00
_cell.angle_beta   90.00
_cell.angle_gamma   90.00
#
_symmetry.space_group_name_H-M   'P 1'
#
loop_
_entity.id
_entity.type
_entity.pdbx_description
1 polymer ?
#
loop_
_entity_poly.entity_id
_entity_poly.type
_entity_poly.pdbx_seq_one_letter_code
_entity_poly.pdbx_strand_id
1 'polypeptide(L)'
;MRLSSGSPTLSLFPLPAVKLLAVLALVMTVSACSMFGHKRDNIDTMSLDALYNNAHNSLENGDYTRASRAYQRLIARFPSGPYNEQSQLDLAYSQYKDNQPEDALSTINRFIKTFPANKHVDYAYYLRGLINFGRTTGFVERITKSTGGQSRRDQGYNLQSFDDFSELSRRFPDSAYTADARQRMIYLRNLLAQYEINVAEFYLRNKAYVAAADRSQYVIEHYQQSPQSGDALAILTRSYLALDRKDLATQTRQVLAQNYPHHPYLTDPKWPHAPSTLLKMVPFSGHH
;
A
#
# COMPACT_ATOMS: atom_id res chain seq x y z
N MET A 1 24.87 77.56 38.43
CA MET A 1 25.52 76.40 37.86
C MET A 1 24.67 75.92 36.72
N ARG A 2 25.17 76.02 35.48
CA ARG A 2 24.44 75.61 34.25
C ARG A 2 24.85 74.15 33.89
N LEU A 3 23.88 73.29 33.74
CA LEU A 3 24.05 71.95 33.19
C LEU A 3 23.75 71.99 31.68
N SER A 4 24.76 71.66 30.90
CA SER A 4 24.71 71.56 29.45
C SER A 4 24.23 70.17 29.09
N SER A 5 23.11 70.03 28.37
CA SER A 5 22.59 68.83 27.77
C SER A 5 23.12 68.65 26.34
N GLY A 6 24.02 67.73 26.12
CA GLY A 6 24.42 67.34 24.78
C GLY A 6 23.53 66.20 24.22
N SER A 7 22.76 66.51 23.19
CA SER A 7 21.98 65.55 22.44
C SER A 7 22.84 64.90 21.35
N PRO A 8 22.76 63.54 21.14
CA PRO A 8 23.44 62.90 20.03
C PRO A 8 22.63 63.09 18.72
N THR A 9 23.27 63.71 17.74
CA THR A 9 22.73 63.78 16.37
C THR A 9 22.78 62.48 15.67
N LEU A 10 21.62 61.82 15.48
CA LEU A 10 21.46 60.73 14.54
C LEU A 10 21.57 61.29 13.12
N SER A 11 22.60 60.92 12.38
CA SER A 11 22.73 61.23 10.96
C SER A 11 21.73 60.40 10.16
N LEU A 12 20.66 61.00 9.67
CA LEU A 12 19.74 60.44 8.72
C LEU A 12 20.46 60.24 7.37
N PHE A 13 20.63 58.99 6.95
CA PHE A 13 20.95 58.68 5.56
C PHE A 13 19.81 59.16 4.64
N PRO A 14 20.12 59.77 3.49
CA PRO A 14 19.10 60.36 2.62
C PRO A 14 18.18 59.25 2.06
N LEU A 15 16.87 59.42 2.30
CA LEU A 15 15.79 58.51 1.86
C LEU A 15 15.86 57.99 0.40
N PRO A 16 16.42 58.74 -0.58
CA PRO A 16 16.52 58.23 -1.96
C PRO A 16 17.53 57.08 -2.13
N ALA A 17 18.63 57.05 -1.36
CA ALA A 17 19.65 56.01 -1.48
C ALA A 17 19.19 54.63 -0.97
N VAL A 18 18.37 54.61 0.10
CA VAL A 18 17.78 53.39 0.65
C VAL A 18 16.74 52.79 -0.31
N LYS A 19 15.94 53.66 -0.96
CA LYS A 19 14.98 53.20 -1.98
C LYS A 19 15.67 52.67 -3.23
N LEU A 20 16.77 53.24 -3.65
CA LEU A 20 17.55 52.77 -4.80
C LEU A 20 18.22 51.42 -4.52
N LEU A 21 18.76 51.22 -3.30
CA LEU A 21 19.32 49.94 -2.84
C LEU A 21 18.26 48.83 -2.74
N ALA A 22 17.05 49.17 -2.25
CA ALA A 22 15.94 48.22 -2.16
C ALA A 22 15.44 47.79 -3.54
N VAL A 23 15.34 48.70 -4.50
CA VAL A 23 14.98 48.39 -5.90
C VAL A 23 16.07 47.55 -6.58
N LEU A 24 17.35 47.88 -6.35
CA LEU A 24 18.46 47.06 -6.90
C LEU A 24 18.49 45.64 -6.33
N ALA A 25 18.23 45.49 -5.03
CA ALA A 25 18.11 44.18 -4.37
C ALA A 25 16.92 43.39 -4.91
N LEU A 26 15.78 44.03 -5.16
CA LEU A 26 14.59 43.40 -5.74
C LEU A 26 14.83 42.95 -7.19
N VAL A 27 15.54 43.71 -8.00
CA VAL A 27 15.91 43.37 -9.37
C VAL A 27 16.92 42.21 -9.39
N MET A 28 17.84 42.15 -8.46
CA MET A 28 18.79 41.05 -8.32
C MET A 28 18.10 39.73 -7.92
N THR A 29 17.06 39.76 -7.08
CA THR A 29 16.30 38.54 -6.70
C THR A 29 15.45 37.99 -7.85
N VAL A 30 14.91 38.85 -8.71
CA VAL A 30 14.14 38.43 -9.90
C VAL A 30 15.04 37.81 -10.98
N SER A 31 16.29 38.32 -11.11
CA SER A 31 17.26 37.78 -12.09
C SER A 31 17.87 36.42 -11.67
N ALA A 32 17.93 36.10 -10.37
CA ALA A 32 18.45 34.83 -9.88
C ALA A 32 17.54 33.65 -10.21
N CYS A 33 16.23 33.85 -10.35
CA CYS A 33 15.29 32.77 -10.71
C CYS A 33 15.41 32.29 -12.17
N SER A 34 15.99 33.07 -13.07
CA SER A 34 16.16 32.67 -14.47
C SER A 34 17.43 31.84 -14.73
N MET A 35 18.39 31.86 -13.79
CA MET A 35 19.69 31.18 -13.96
C MET A 35 19.67 29.71 -13.54
N PHE A 36 18.63 29.25 -12.82
CA PHE A 36 18.29 27.85 -12.54
C PHE A 36 17.28 27.28 -13.53
N GLY A 37 17.31 27.75 -14.76
CA GLY A 37 16.59 27.12 -15.86
C GLY A 37 17.09 25.69 -16.01
N HIS A 38 16.39 24.70 -15.42
CA HIS A 38 16.55 23.32 -15.82
C HIS A 38 16.52 23.30 -17.34
N LYS A 39 17.60 22.81 -17.96
CA LYS A 39 17.57 22.42 -19.38
C LYS A 39 16.34 21.53 -19.50
N ARG A 40 15.26 22.05 -20.07
CA ARG A 40 14.12 21.23 -20.49
C ARG A 40 14.72 20.25 -21.49
N ASP A 41 15.00 19.04 -21.05
CA ASP A 41 15.35 17.98 -21.97
C ASP A 41 14.25 17.97 -23.03
N ASN A 42 14.62 18.22 -24.24
CA ASN A 42 13.66 18.31 -25.33
C ASN A 42 13.27 16.88 -25.74
N ILE A 43 12.60 16.18 -24.81
CA ILE A 43 12.16 14.79 -24.95
C ILE A 43 11.36 14.61 -26.24
N ASP A 44 10.76 15.69 -26.70
CA ASP A 44 9.88 15.68 -27.87
C ASP A 44 10.63 15.56 -29.21
N THR A 45 11.91 15.93 -29.25
CA THR A 45 12.75 15.89 -30.46
C THR A 45 13.82 14.81 -30.43
N MET A 46 13.96 14.06 -29.33
CA MET A 46 14.94 12.98 -29.22
C MET A 46 14.67 11.87 -30.24
N SER A 47 15.73 11.24 -30.75
CA SER A 47 15.63 9.98 -31.48
C SER A 47 15.12 8.85 -30.58
N LEU A 48 14.73 7.74 -31.16
CA LEU A 48 14.24 6.56 -30.41
C LEU A 48 15.27 6.10 -29.36
N ASP A 49 16.52 5.89 -29.79
CA ASP A 49 17.58 5.40 -28.89
C ASP A 49 17.94 6.42 -27.80
N ALA A 50 18.01 7.72 -28.17
CA ALA A 50 18.28 8.78 -27.20
C ALA A 50 17.17 8.89 -26.16
N LEU A 51 15.92 8.73 -26.55
CA LEU A 51 14.76 8.77 -25.67
C LEU A 51 14.73 7.55 -24.74
N TYR A 52 15.01 6.35 -25.27
CA TYR A 52 15.13 5.14 -24.47
C TYR A 52 16.24 5.25 -23.44
N ASN A 53 17.44 5.66 -23.85
CA ASN A 53 18.56 5.83 -22.92
C ASN A 53 18.29 6.90 -21.86
N ASN A 54 17.61 8.00 -22.21
CA ASN A 54 17.20 9.02 -21.25
C ASN A 54 16.24 8.46 -20.22
N ALA A 55 15.23 7.67 -20.65
CA ALA A 55 14.27 7.03 -19.77
C ALA A 55 14.95 6.02 -18.84
N HIS A 56 15.79 5.15 -19.41
CA HIS A 56 16.49 4.09 -18.70
C HIS A 56 17.48 4.64 -17.65
N ASN A 57 18.30 5.62 -18.03
CA ASN A 57 19.20 6.29 -17.09
C ASN A 57 18.43 6.99 -15.95
N SER A 58 17.27 7.58 -16.24
CA SER A 58 16.41 8.17 -15.21
C SER A 58 15.88 7.11 -14.24
N LEU A 59 15.50 5.94 -14.76
CA LEU A 59 15.05 4.80 -13.98
C LEU A 59 16.17 4.28 -13.06
N GLU A 60 17.37 4.06 -13.59
CA GLU A 60 18.53 3.58 -12.83
C GLU A 60 18.96 4.57 -11.73
N ASN A 61 18.84 5.87 -11.99
CA ASN A 61 19.13 6.93 -11.02
C ASN A 61 18.00 7.14 -9.99
N GLY A 62 16.88 6.40 -10.09
CA GLY A 62 15.75 6.53 -9.17
C GLY A 62 14.88 7.76 -9.41
N ASP A 63 15.08 8.49 -10.53
CA ASP A 63 14.18 9.58 -10.94
C ASP A 63 12.96 9.01 -11.68
N TYR A 64 12.08 8.37 -10.90
CA TYR A 64 10.93 7.64 -11.42
C TYR A 64 9.93 8.56 -12.13
N THR A 65 9.78 9.79 -11.67
CA THR A 65 8.91 10.77 -12.30
C THR A 65 9.40 11.13 -13.71
N ARG A 66 10.72 11.31 -13.89
CA ARG A 66 11.32 11.59 -15.19
C ARG A 66 11.30 10.35 -16.08
N ALA A 67 11.63 9.18 -15.54
CA ALA A 67 11.57 7.91 -16.25
C ALA A 67 10.16 7.66 -16.81
N SER A 68 9.12 7.79 -15.98
CA SER A 68 7.72 7.62 -16.40
C SER A 68 7.34 8.52 -17.58
N ARG A 69 7.69 9.81 -17.50
CA ARG A 69 7.41 10.77 -18.60
C ARG A 69 8.14 10.39 -19.89
N ALA A 70 9.40 9.99 -19.78
CA ALA A 70 10.20 9.64 -20.95
C ALA A 70 9.71 8.32 -21.59
N TYR A 71 9.38 7.30 -20.81
CA TYR A 71 8.80 6.05 -21.31
C TYR A 71 7.40 6.27 -21.94
N GLN A 72 6.54 7.08 -21.30
CA GLN A 72 5.24 7.45 -21.91
C GLN A 72 5.42 8.10 -23.27
N ARG A 73 6.38 9.01 -23.40
CA ARG A 73 6.67 9.69 -24.66
C ARG A 73 7.22 8.72 -25.70
N LEU A 74 8.09 7.78 -25.29
CA LEU A 74 8.63 6.76 -26.18
C LEU A 74 7.53 5.87 -26.75
N ILE A 75 6.65 5.35 -25.91
CA ILE A 75 5.54 4.47 -26.28
C ILE A 75 4.58 5.20 -27.23
N ALA A 76 4.29 6.49 -26.94
CA ALA A 76 3.39 7.29 -27.77
C ALA A 76 3.96 7.61 -29.16
N ARG A 77 5.26 7.89 -29.26
CA ARG A 77 5.91 8.25 -30.53
C ARG A 77 6.34 7.05 -31.38
N PHE A 78 6.64 5.93 -30.71
CA PHE A 78 7.18 4.73 -31.36
C PHE A 78 6.43 3.46 -30.93
N PRO A 79 5.12 3.37 -31.24
CA PRO A 79 4.26 2.28 -30.73
C PRO A 79 4.65 0.89 -31.25
N SER A 80 5.36 0.81 -32.37
CA SER A 80 5.85 -0.44 -32.96
C SER A 80 7.39 -0.54 -32.90
N GLY A 81 8.05 0.29 -32.09
CA GLY A 81 9.52 0.29 -31.98
C GLY A 81 10.05 -0.89 -31.18
N PRO A 82 11.35 -1.23 -31.35
CA PRO A 82 12.00 -2.38 -30.71
C PRO A 82 11.99 -2.31 -29.19
N TYR A 83 11.88 -1.11 -28.60
CA TYR A 83 11.87 -0.92 -27.14
C TYR A 83 10.46 -0.83 -26.55
N ASN A 84 9.39 -0.94 -27.35
CA ASN A 84 8.02 -0.69 -26.87
C ASN A 84 7.61 -1.63 -25.73
N GLU A 85 7.84 -2.93 -25.88
CA GLU A 85 7.46 -3.93 -24.87
C GLU A 85 8.22 -3.68 -23.55
N GLN A 86 9.54 -3.52 -23.62
CA GLN A 86 10.34 -3.23 -22.43
C GLN A 86 9.94 -1.91 -21.78
N SER A 87 9.72 -0.87 -22.60
CA SER A 87 9.31 0.45 -22.09
C SER A 87 7.96 0.42 -21.37
N GLN A 88 7.03 -0.46 -21.74
CA GLN A 88 5.77 -0.60 -21.00
C GLN A 88 5.96 -1.25 -19.63
N LEU A 89 6.87 -2.22 -19.50
CA LEU A 89 7.23 -2.80 -18.20
C LEU A 89 7.95 -1.78 -17.31
N ASP A 90 8.92 -1.08 -17.86
CA ASP A 90 9.71 -0.08 -17.14
C ASP A 90 8.86 1.14 -16.75
N LEU A 91 7.88 1.50 -17.60
CA LEU A 91 6.87 2.52 -17.26
C LEU A 91 6.03 2.09 -16.06
N ALA A 92 5.49 0.87 -16.08
CA ALA A 92 4.68 0.37 -14.97
C ALA A 92 5.50 0.33 -13.66
N TYR A 93 6.76 -0.11 -13.73
CA TYR A 93 7.66 -0.10 -12.59
C TYR A 93 7.96 1.32 -12.10
N SER A 94 8.26 2.25 -13.00
CA SER A 94 8.51 3.66 -12.66
C SER A 94 7.30 4.29 -11.98
N GLN A 95 6.08 4.06 -12.51
CA GLN A 95 4.83 4.53 -11.91
C GLN A 95 4.59 3.93 -10.52
N TYR A 96 4.86 2.63 -10.34
CA TYR A 96 4.80 1.98 -9.04
C TYR A 96 5.74 2.62 -8.02
N LYS A 97 6.99 2.85 -8.41
CA LYS A 97 8.02 3.46 -7.54
C LYS A 97 7.75 4.95 -7.27
N ASP A 98 7.09 5.64 -8.20
CA ASP A 98 6.65 7.04 -8.07
C ASP A 98 5.33 7.20 -7.27
N ASN A 99 4.86 6.10 -6.65
CA ASN A 99 3.62 6.06 -5.86
C ASN A 99 2.36 6.43 -6.67
N GLN A 100 2.31 5.98 -7.93
CA GLN A 100 1.19 6.13 -8.86
C GLN A 100 0.57 4.75 -9.15
N PRO A 101 -0.04 4.08 -8.15
CA PRO A 101 -0.45 2.68 -8.28
C PRO A 101 -1.56 2.46 -9.31
N GLU A 102 -2.46 3.42 -9.51
CA GLU A 102 -3.55 3.30 -10.50
C GLU A 102 -3.01 3.30 -11.94
N ASP A 103 -2.09 4.21 -12.22
CA ASP A 103 -1.44 4.30 -13.53
C ASP A 103 -0.58 3.05 -13.78
N ALA A 104 0.17 2.60 -12.76
CA ALA A 104 0.96 1.39 -12.82
C ALA A 104 0.10 0.15 -13.11
N LEU A 105 -1.06 -0.01 -12.44
CA LEU A 105 -2.01 -1.09 -12.71
C LEU A 105 -2.59 -1.02 -14.11
N SER A 106 -2.95 0.17 -14.57
CA SER A 106 -3.45 0.37 -15.93
C SER A 106 -2.41 -0.05 -16.97
N THR A 107 -1.16 0.38 -16.77
CA THR A 107 -0.04 0.07 -17.67
C THR A 107 0.28 -1.42 -17.68
N ILE A 108 0.40 -2.06 -16.52
CA ILE A 108 0.78 -3.47 -16.44
C ILE A 108 -0.32 -4.40 -16.93
N ASN A 109 -1.59 -4.09 -16.67
CA ASN A 109 -2.72 -4.85 -17.21
C ASN A 109 -2.79 -4.78 -18.73
N ARG A 110 -2.53 -3.60 -19.31
CA ARG A 110 -2.43 -3.44 -20.76
C ARG A 110 -1.27 -4.27 -21.31
N PHE A 111 -0.11 -4.26 -20.68
CA PHE A 111 1.05 -5.08 -21.08
C PHE A 111 0.70 -6.58 -21.09
N ILE A 112 0.16 -7.12 -20.01
CA ILE A 112 -0.22 -8.54 -19.89
C ILE A 112 -1.22 -8.94 -20.99
N LYS A 113 -2.18 -8.05 -21.30
CA LYS A 113 -3.18 -8.29 -22.34
C LYS A 113 -2.59 -8.24 -23.74
N THR A 114 -1.67 -7.30 -24.00
CA THR A 114 -1.13 -7.05 -25.33
C THR A 114 0.00 -7.98 -25.70
N PHE A 115 0.82 -8.37 -24.70
CA PHE A 115 2.02 -9.18 -24.88
C PHE A 115 2.04 -10.45 -24.01
N PRO A 116 1.04 -11.32 -24.12
CA PRO A 116 0.91 -12.49 -23.24
C PRO A 116 2.02 -13.53 -23.42
N ALA A 117 2.73 -13.49 -24.56
CA ALA A 117 3.86 -14.39 -24.86
C ALA A 117 5.24 -13.72 -24.64
N ASN A 118 5.28 -12.51 -24.08
CA ASN A 118 6.56 -11.85 -23.78
C ASN A 118 7.35 -12.66 -22.75
N LYS A 119 8.67 -12.74 -22.92
CA LYS A 119 9.57 -13.51 -22.04
C LYS A 119 9.57 -13.04 -20.58
N HIS A 120 9.12 -11.82 -20.31
CA HIS A 120 9.02 -11.22 -18.97
C HIS A 120 7.57 -11.04 -18.50
N VAL A 121 6.63 -11.80 -19.07
CA VAL A 121 5.21 -11.71 -18.66
C VAL A 121 5.02 -12.20 -17.22
N ASP A 122 5.82 -13.12 -16.74
CA ASP A 122 5.86 -13.56 -15.35
C ASP A 122 6.22 -12.41 -14.40
N TYR A 123 7.22 -11.59 -14.75
CA TYR A 123 7.51 -10.36 -14.01
C TYR A 123 6.34 -9.38 -14.02
N ALA A 124 5.60 -9.28 -15.12
CA ALA A 124 4.43 -8.41 -15.19
C ALA A 124 3.33 -8.84 -14.20
N TYR A 125 3.07 -10.14 -14.07
CA TYR A 125 2.15 -10.67 -13.05
C TYR A 125 2.65 -10.41 -11.63
N TYR A 126 3.95 -10.59 -11.40
CA TYR A 126 4.57 -10.30 -10.11
C TYR A 126 4.46 -8.81 -9.75
N LEU A 127 4.79 -7.91 -10.68
CA LEU A 127 4.69 -6.46 -10.47
C LEU A 127 3.23 -6.03 -10.18
N ARG A 128 2.25 -6.62 -10.85
CA ARG A 128 0.82 -6.37 -10.57
C ARG A 128 0.48 -6.72 -9.12
N GLY A 129 0.91 -7.88 -8.67
CA GLY A 129 0.77 -8.30 -7.26
C GLY A 129 1.46 -7.35 -6.29
N LEU A 130 2.68 -6.88 -6.60
CA LEU A 130 3.41 -5.90 -5.77
C LEU A 130 2.69 -4.55 -5.68
N ILE A 131 2.12 -4.06 -6.79
CA ILE A 131 1.39 -2.79 -6.82
C ILE A 131 0.18 -2.87 -5.87
N ASN A 132 -0.62 -3.95 -5.95
CA ASN A 132 -1.75 -4.15 -5.05
C ASN A 132 -1.32 -4.37 -3.60
N PHE A 133 -0.21 -5.08 -3.37
CA PHE A 133 0.39 -5.25 -2.04
C PHE A 133 0.82 -3.91 -1.43
N GLY A 134 1.46 -3.05 -2.21
CA GLY A 134 1.91 -1.72 -1.76
C GLY A 134 0.76 -0.77 -1.40
N ARG A 135 -0.41 -0.92 -2.04
CA ARG A 135 -1.63 -0.14 -1.71
C ARG A 135 -2.12 -0.41 -0.29
N THR A 136 -1.87 -1.62 0.21
CA THR A 136 -2.23 -2.02 1.57
C THR A 136 -1.21 -1.49 2.59
N THR A 137 0.07 -1.71 2.34
CA THR A 137 1.14 -1.43 3.30
C THR A 137 1.48 0.06 3.40
N GLY A 138 1.45 0.79 2.30
CA GLY A 138 1.85 2.22 2.26
C GLY A 138 0.91 3.14 3.04
N PHE A 139 -0.37 2.79 3.15
CA PHE A 139 -1.36 3.55 3.92
C PHE A 139 -1.41 3.08 5.39
N VAL A 140 -1.30 1.78 5.62
CA VAL A 140 -1.42 1.14 6.93
C VAL A 140 -0.23 1.50 7.82
N GLU A 141 0.98 1.54 7.30
CA GLU A 141 2.18 1.89 8.10
C GLU A 141 2.15 3.35 8.59
N ARG A 142 1.44 4.24 7.89
CA ARG A 142 1.18 5.62 8.36
C ARG A 142 0.11 5.72 9.44
N ILE A 143 -0.88 4.82 9.43
CA ILE A 143 -2.05 4.91 10.32
C ILE A 143 -1.94 3.94 11.49
N THR A 144 -1.38 2.74 11.34
CA THR A 144 -1.36 1.70 12.38
C THR A 144 -0.32 1.90 13.47
N LYS A 145 0.59 2.83 13.33
CA LYS A 145 1.28 3.35 14.53
C LYS A 145 0.30 4.01 15.51
N SER A 146 -0.95 4.23 15.09
CA SER A 146 -1.97 4.92 15.90
C SER A 146 -3.26 4.13 16.20
N THR A 147 -3.70 3.18 15.37
CA THR A 147 -5.02 2.54 15.62
C THR A 147 -5.16 1.20 14.88
N GLY A 148 -5.42 0.13 15.61
CA GLY A 148 -5.56 -1.24 15.11
C GLY A 148 -6.81 -1.55 14.27
N GLY A 149 -7.10 -0.76 13.23
CA GLY A 149 -8.25 -0.97 12.36
C GLY A 149 -7.86 -0.97 10.88
N GLN A 150 -7.81 -2.16 10.26
CA GLN A 150 -7.76 -2.26 8.80
C GLN A 150 -9.11 -1.88 8.22
N SER A 151 -9.14 -0.98 7.23
CA SER A 151 -10.36 -0.57 6.58
C SER A 151 -10.87 -1.65 5.61
N ARG A 152 -12.17 -1.62 5.31
CA ARG A 152 -12.81 -2.54 4.36
C ARG A 152 -12.17 -2.45 2.95
N ARG A 153 -11.66 -1.28 2.58
CA ARG A 153 -11.00 -1.02 1.29
C ARG A 153 -9.66 -1.76 1.21
N ASP A 154 -8.92 -1.83 2.33
CA ASP A 154 -7.62 -2.51 2.39
C ASP A 154 -7.78 -4.01 2.17
N GLN A 155 -8.90 -4.61 2.60
CA GLN A 155 -9.19 -6.03 2.35
C GLN A 155 -9.35 -6.33 0.85
N GLY A 156 -9.97 -5.45 0.08
CA GLY A 156 -10.09 -5.60 -1.37
C GLY A 156 -8.72 -5.67 -2.07
N TYR A 157 -7.78 -4.82 -1.65
CA TYR A 157 -6.42 -4.84 -2.21
C TYR A 157 -5.62 -6.05 -1.75
N ASN A 158 -5.81 -6.51 -0.51
CA ASN A 158 -5.21 -7.74 -0.01
C ASN A 158 -5.65 -8.96 -0.81
N LEU A 159 -6.94 -9.10 -1.06
CA LEU A 159 -7.51 -10.16 -1.88
C LEU A 159 -6.98 -10.08 -3.32
N GLN A 160 -7.01 -8.90 -3.94
CA GLN A 160 -6.50 -8.73 -5.30
C GLN A 160 -5.02 -9.07 -5.40
N SER A 161 -4.20 -8.65 -4.43
CA SER A 161 -2.78 -9.00 -4.39
C SER A 161 -2.56 -10.51 -4.22
N PHE A 162 -3.35 -11.16 -3.36
CA PHE A 162 -3.31 -12.63 -3.19
C PHE A 162 -3.65 -13.34 -4.50
N ASP A 163 -4.69 -12.91 -5.20
CA ASP A 163 -5.11 -13.47 -6.48
C ASP A 163 -4.04 -13.28 -7.56
N ASP A 164 -3.42 -12.09 -7.64
CA ASP A 164 -2.34 -11.80 -8.59
C ASP A 164 -1.12 -12.71 -8.38
N PHE A 165 -0.68 -12.89 -7.11
CA PHE A 165 0.42 -13.80 -6.79
C PHE A 165 0.04 -15.28 -6.97
N SER A 166 -1.21 -15.64 -6.72
CA SER A 166 -1.73 -16.98 -6.99
C SER A 166 -1.73 -17.28 -8.48
N GLU A 167 -2.16 -16.33 -9.32
CA GLU A 167 -2.13 -16.47 -10.77
C GLU A 167 -0.70 -16.63 -11.30
N LEU A 168 0.25 -15.82 -10.80
CA LEU A 168 1.67 -15.98 -11.10
C LEU A 168 2.15 -17.40 -10.76
N SER A 169 1.92 -17.84 -9.52
CA SER A 169 2.41 -19.14 -9.02
C SER A 169 1.85 -20.33 -9.78
N ARG A 170 0.61 -20.21 -10.27
CA ARG A 170 -0.07 -21.24 -11.05
C ARG A 170 0.38 -21.28 -12.52
N ARG A 171 0.55 -20.10 -13.15
CA ARG A 171 0.89 -20.00 -14.57
C ARG A 171 2.38 -20.15 -14.83
N PHE A 172 3.21 -19.71 -13.90
CA PHE A 172 4.66 -19.66 -14.01
C PHE A 172 5.34 -20.25 -12.76
N PRO A 173 5.14 -21.57 -12.50
CA PRO A 173 5.62 -22.21 -11.28
C PRO A 173 7.15 -22.13 -11.11
N ASP A 174 7.89 -22.08 -12.22
CA ASP A 174 9.36 -22.05 -12.27
C ASP A 174 9.93 -20.62 -12.41
N SER A 175 9.08 -19.60 -12.36
CA SER A 175 9.55 -18.20 -12.39
C SER A 175 10.37 -17.87 -11.15
N ALA A 176 11.42 -17.07 -11.33
CA ALA A 176 12.26 -16.56 -10.25
C ALA A 176 11.47 -15.79 -9.19
N TYR A 177 10.31 -15.25 -9.54
CA TYR A 177 9.44 -14.46 -8.66
C TYR A 177 8.46 -15.32 -7.85
N THR A 178 8.26 -16.59 -8.22
CA THR A 178 7.23 -17.43 -7.60
C THR A 178 7.52 -17.75 -6.13
N ALA A 179 8.78 -17.88 -5.75
CA ALA A 179 9.14 -18.15 -4.34
C ALA A 179 8.74 -16.97 -3.43
N ASP A 180 9.06 -15.74 -3.81
CA ASP A 180 8.67 -14.54 -3.07
C ASP A 180 7.14 -14.33 -3.09
N ALA A 181 6.49 -14.54 -4.23
CA ALA A 181 5.04 -14.46 -4.35
C ALA A 181 4.32 -15.40 -3.36
N ARG A 182 4.78 -16.64 -3.20
CA ARG A 182 4.23 -17.60 -2.23
C ARG A 182 4.39 -17.13 -0.79
N GLN A 183 5.52 -16.51 -0.43
CA GLN A 183 5.71 -15.95 0.91
C GLN A 183 4.73 -14.78 1.17
N ARG A 184 4.52 -13.92 0.20
CA ARG A 184 3.52 -12.84 0.29
C ARG A 184 2.11 -13.37 0.39
N MET A 185 1.78 -14.44 -0.34
CA MET A 185 0.47 -15.10 -0.22
C MET A 185 0.21 -15.65 1.19
N ILE A 186 1.22 -16.25 1.83
CA ILE A 186 1.12 -16.70 3.23
C ILE A 186 0.83 -15.52 4.15
N TYR A 187 1.56 -14.42 3.99
CA TYR A 187 1.33 -13.20 4.76
C TYR A 187 -0.08 -12.64 4.56
N LEU A 188 -0.51 -12.48 3.31
CA LEU A 188 -1.84 -11.96 2.96
C LEU A 188 -2.96 -12.85 3.49
N ARG A 189 -2.84 -14.16 3.35
CA ARG A 189 -3.81 -15.13 3.90
C ARG A 189 -3.97 -14.95 5.41
N ASN A 190 -2.86 -14.87 6.14
CA ASN A 190 -2.90 -14.69 7.60
C ASN A 190 -3.52 -13.34 7.98
N LEU A 191 -3.26 -12.29 7.21
CA LEU A 191 -3.83 -10.96 7.41
C LEU A 191 -5.36 -10.95 7.17
N LEU A 192 -5.82 -11.61 6.11
CA LEU A 192 -7.23 -11.77 5.78
C LEU A 192 -7.97 -12.59 6.84
N ALA A 193 -7.38 -13.70 7.29
CA ALA A 193 -7.93 -14.50 8.37
C ALA A 193 -8.05 -13.70 9.68
N GLN A 194 -7.03 -12.92 10.04
CA GLN A 194 -7.07 -12.08 11.24
C GLN A 194 -8.19 -11.03 11.18
N TYR A 195 -8.41 -10.45 10.00
CA TYR A 195 -9.54 -9.51 9.83
C TYR A 195 -10.88 -10.19 10.11
N GLU A 196 -11.12 -11.38 9.53
CA GLU A 196 -12.37 -12.12 9.75
C GLU A 196 -12.55 -12.52 11.22
N ILE A 197 -11.48 -12.89 11.91
CA ILE A 197 -11.53 -13.17 13.36
C ILE A 197 -11.90 -11.91 14.16
N ASN A 198 -11.31 -10.77 13.86
CA ASN A 198 -11.66 -9.51 14.54
C ASN A 198 -13.14 -9.16 14.35
N VAL A 199 -13.67 -9.40 13.15
CA VAL A 199 -15.10 -9.22 12.84
C VAL A 199 -15.97 -10.25 13.58
N ALA A 200 -15.57 -11.52 13.60
CA ALA A 200 -16.25 -12.59 14.33
C ALA A 200 -16.32 -12.30 15.84
N GLU A 201 -15.21 -11.86 16.43
CA GLU A 201 -15.18 -11.45 17.84
C GLU A 201 -16.09 -10.24 18.12
N PHE A 202 -16.12 -9.26 17.22
CA PHE A 202 -17.04 -8.13 17.33
C PHE A 202 -18.49 -8.61 17.39
N TYR A 203 -18.91 -9.49 16.49
CA TYR A 203 -20.24 -10.06 16.47
C TYR A 203 -20.53 -10.91 17.72
N LEU A 204 -19.55 -11.71 18.17
CA LEU A 204 -19.68 -12.51 19.38
C LEU A 204 -19.93 -11.64 20.61
N ARG A 205 -19.18 -10.53 20.77
CA ARG A 205 -19.37 -9.57 21.88
C ARG A 205 -20.74 -8.88 21.83
N ASN A 206 -21.26 -8.63 20.63
CA ASN A 206 -22.58 -8.02 20.43
C ASN A 206 -23.72 -9.06 20.45
N LYS A 207 -23.44 -10.32 20.81
CA LYS A 207 -24.43 -11.42 20.87
C LYS A 207 -25.09 -11.74 19.51
N ALA A 208 -24.48 -11.31 18.41
CA ALA A 208 -24.89 -11.66 17.04
C ALA A 208 -24.26 -13.01 16.64
N TYR A 209 -24.69 -14.07 17.33
CA TYR A 209 -24.03 -15.38 17.29
C TYR A 209 -24.04 -16.04 15.92
N VAL A 210 -25.09 -15.84 15.12
CA VAL A 210 -25.15 -16.36 13.75
C VAL A 210 -24.05 -15.72 12.91
N ALA A 211 -23.96 -14.38 12.93
CA ALA A 211 -22.93 -13.67 12.18
C ALA A 211 -21.50 -13.98 12.66
N ALA A 212 -21.32 -14.23 13.97
CA ALA A 212 -20.03 -14.66 14.51
C ALA A 212 -19.67 -16.08 14.01
N ALA A 213 -20.64 -16.99 13.97
CA ALA A 213 -20.45 -18.34 13.43
C ALA A 213 -20.09 -18.30 11.94
N ASP A 214 -20.82 -17.54 11.11
CA ASP A 214 -20.60 -17.43 9.68
C ASP A 214 -19.18 -16.92 9.36
N ARG A 215 -18.71 -15.88 10.09
CA ARG A 215 -17.33 -15.36 9.91
C ARG A 215 -16.27 -16.36 10.32
N SER A 216 -16.49 -17.07 11.42
CA SER A 216 -15.57 -18.11 11.88
C SER A 216 -15.53 -19.30 10.92
N GLN A 217 -16.68 -19.72 10.42
CA GLN A 217 -16.76 -20.78 9.42
C GLN A 217 -16.03 -20.38 8.13
N TYR A 218 -16.19 -19.13 7.68
CA TYR A 218 -15.46 -18.60 6.54
C TYR A 218 -13.93 -18.73 6.68
N VAL A 219 -13.38 -18.46 7.88
CA VAL A 219 -11.94 -18.65 8.15
C VAL A 219 -11.55 -20.13 8.03
N ILE A 220 -12.35 -21.03 8.57
CA ILE A 220 -12.09 -22.48 8.54
C ILE A 220 -12.14 -23.02 7.10
N GLU A 221 -13.01 -22.50 6.26
CA GLU A 221 -13.20 -22.96 4.88
C GLU A 221 -12.15 -22.37 3.93
N HIS A 222 -11.81 -21.09 4.09
CA HIS A 222 -10.98 -20.36 3.11
C HIS A 222 -9.54 -20.10 3.57
N TYR A 223 -9.26 -20.15 4.88
CA TYR A 223 -7.95 -19.82 5.46
C TYR A 223 -7.41 -20.93 6.38
N GLN A 224 -7.63 -22.19 6.03
CA GLN A 224 -7.33 -23.38 6.85
C GLN A 224 -5.93 -23.44 7.46
N GLN A 225 -4.90 -22.95 6.75
CA GLN A 225 -3.51 -22.99 7.21
C GLN A 225 -3.10 -21.69 7.91
N SER A 226 -4.06 -20.84 8.31
CA SER A 226 -3.74 -19.63 9.05
C SER A 226 -3.58 -19.93 10.54
N PRO A 227 -2.74 -19.17 11.27
CA PRO A 227 -2.67 -19.26 12.72
C PRO A 227 -3.99 -19.00 13.42
N GLN A 228 -4.93 -18.33 12.75
CA GLN A 228 -6.25 -17.93 13.26
C GLN A 228 -7.29 -19.05 13.25
N SER A 229 -6.98 -20.21 12.67
CA SER A 229 -7.95 -21.31 12.58
C SER A 229 -8.37 -21.86 13.96
N GLY A 230 -7.48 -21.82 14.95
CA GLY A 230 -7.83 -22.16 16.34
C GLY A 230 -8.83 -21.19 16.95
N ASP A 231 -8.60 -19.89 16.78
CA ASP A 231 -9.52 -18.82 17.23
C ASP A 231 -10.89 -18.95 16.55
N ALA A 232 -10.90 -19.26 15.25
CA ALA A 232 -12.13 -19.48 14.50
C ALA A 232 -12.96 -20.64 15.08
N LEU A 233 -12.33 -21.78 15.35
CA LEU A 233 -12.98 -22.93 15.98
C LEU A 233 -13.53 -22.60 17.38
N ALA A 234 -12.80 -21.83 18.17
CA ALA A 234 -13.23 -21.40 19.50
C ALA A 234 -14.44 -20.47 19.45
N ILE A 235 -14.43 -19.47 18.57
CA ILE A 235 -15.56 -18.54 18.37
C ILE A 235 -16.79 -19.29 17.85
N LEU A 236 -16.60 -20.19 16.89
CA LEU A 236 -17.65 -21.03 16.32
C LEU A 236 -18.30 -21.91 17.40
N THR A 237 -17.49 -22.55 18.25
CA THR A 237 -17.97 -23.35 19.39
C THR A 237 -18.84 -22.51 20.32
N ARG A 238 -18.39 -21.30 20.71
CA ARG A 238 -19.17 -20.39 21.57
C ARG A 238 -20.46 -19.95 20.92
N SER A 239 -20.42 -19.65 19.64
CA SER A 239 -21.58 -19.22 18.87
C SER A 239 -22.64 -20.34 18.83
N TYR A 240 -22.23 -21.57 18.57
CA TYR A 240 -23.14 -22.72 18.58
C TYR A 240 -23.73 -23.00 19.97
N LEU A 241 -22.93 -22.88 21.04
CA LEU A 241 -23.47 -23.00 22.41
C LEU A 241 -24.54 -21.96 22.70
N ALA A 242 -24.32 -20.71 22.30
CA ALA A 242 -25.25 -19.61 22.51
C ALA A 242 -26.53 -19.74 21.66
N LEU A 243 -26.46 -20.47 20.54
CA LEU A 243 -27.60 -20.80 19.66
C LEU A 243 -28.30 -22.10 20.03
N ASP A 244 -27.95 -22.72 21.17
CA ASP A 244 -28.44 -24.04 21.65
C ASP A 244 -28.17 -25.20 20.66
N ARG A 245 -27.14 -25.07 19.82
CA ARG A 245 -26.70 -26.11 18.86
C ARG A 245 -25.60 -26.96 19.48
N LYS A 246 -25.95 -27.72 20.54
CA LYS A 246 -24.98 -28.45 21.38
C LYS A 246 -24.17 -29.50 20.65
N ASP A 247 -24.75 -30.18 19.68
CA ASP A 247 -24.09 -31.18 18.84
C ASP A 247 -22.96 -30.56 18.01
N LEU A 248 -23.26 -29.45 17.33
CA LEU A 248 -22.27 -28.71 16.52
C LEU A 248 -21.17 -28.13 17.40
N ALA A 249 -21.55 -27.58 18.57
CA ALA A 249 -20.58 -27.08 19.54
C ALA A 249 -19.62 -28.17 20.04
N THR A 250 -20.15 -29.36 20.33
CA THR A 250 -19.35 -30.51 20.79
C THR A 250 -18.39 -30.96 19.70
N GLN A 251 -18.86 -31.12 18.46
CA GLN A 251 -18.03 -31.50 17.32
C GLN A 251 -16.92 -30.47 17.07
N THR A 252 -17.27 -29.20 17.01
CA THR A 252 -16.32 -28.12 16.77
C THR A 252 -15.27 -28.02 17.88
N ARG A 253 -15.69 -28.18 19.16
CA ARG A 253 -14.77 -28.21 20.29
C ARG A 253 -13.82 -29.41 20.24
N GLN A 254 -14.31 -30.57 19.77
CA GLN A 254 -13.46 -31.75 19.59
C GLN A 254 -12.39 -31.51 18.52
N VAL A 255 -12.78 -30.92 17.39
CA VAL A 255 -11.82 -30.52 16.33
C VAL A 255 -10.79 -29.52 16.84
N LEU A 256 -11.23 -28.54 17.65
CA LEU A 256 -10.32 -27.60 18.30
C LEU A 256 -9.31 -28.30 19.22
N ALA A 257 -9.77 -29.20 20.07
CA ALA A 257 -8.92 -29.92 21.02
C ALA A 257 -7.91 -30.85 20.34
N GLN A 258 -8.31 -31.46 19.21
CA GLN A 258 -7.43 -32.34 18.44
C GLN A 258 -6.33 -31.57 17.69
N ASN A 259 -6.67 -30.45 17.08
CA ASN A 259 -5.74 -29.71 16.20
C ASN A 259 -4.98 -28.60 16.96
N TYR A 260 -5.57 -28.04 18.04
CA TYR A 260 -5.02 -26.94 18.82
C TYR A 260 -5.15 -27.23 20.31
N PRO A 261 -4.46 -28.28 20.86
CA PRO A 261 -4.66 -28.76 22.24
C PRO A 261 -4.29 -27.73 23.32
N HIS A 262 -3.51 -26.74 22.96
CA HIS A 262 -3.09 -25.65 23.86
C HIS A 262 -3.89 -24.37 23.68
N HIS A 263 -4.99 -24.38 22.90
CA HIS A 263 -5.77 -23.18 22.69
C HIS A 263 -6.42 -22.70 24.00
N PRO A 264 -6.32 -21.39 24.34
CA PRO A 264 -6.79 -20.86 25.63
C PRO A 264 -8.27 -21.15 25.94
N TYR A 265 -9.12 -21.19 24.94
CA TYR A 265 -10.55 -21.49 25.11
C TYR A 265 -10.81 -22.87 25.74
N LEU A 266 -9.92 -23.83 25.60
CA LEU A 266 -10.12 -25.16 26.16
C LEU A 266 -10.06 -25.18 27.69
N THR A 267 -9.28 -24.27 28.27
CA THR A 267 -9.10 -24.08 29.73
C THR A 267 -9.87 -22.89 30.28
N ASP A 268 -10.18 -21.91 29.46
CA ASP A 268 -10.93 -20.71 29.81
C ASP A 268 -12.12 -20.48 28.88
N PRO A 269 -13.32 -20.94 29.24
CA PRO A 269 -14.54 -20.75 28.45
C PRO A 269 -14.96 -19.29 28.26
N LYS A 270 -14.38 -18.34 29.00
CA LYS A 270 -14.65 -16.89 28.82
C LYS A 270 -13.82 -16.25 27.72
N TRP A 271 -12.84 -16.99 27.15
CA TRP A 271 -12.09 -16.53 26.00
C TRP A 271 -13.01 -16.27 24.78
N PRO A 272 -12.81 -15.25 23.94
CA PRO A 272 -11.82 -14.19 24.09
C PRO A 272 -12.23 -13.19 25.17
N HIS A 273 -11.24 -12.70 25.91
CA HIS A 273 -11.49 -11.67 26.90
C HIS A 273 -11.85 -10.34 26.22
N ALA A 274 -12.71 -9.55 26.85
CA ALA A 274 -12.96 -8.19 26.38
C ALA A 274 -11.64 -7.42 26.30
N PRO A 275 -11.36 -6.66 25.24
CA PRO A 275 -10.18 -5.83 25.17
C PRO A 275 -10.10 -4.92 26.38
N SER A 276 -8.90 -4.77 26.95
CA SER A 276 -8.65 -3.88 28.09
C SER A 276 -9.22 -2.48 27.79
N THR A 277 -9.62 -1.76 28.82
CA THR A 277 -10.34 -0.47 28.73
C THR A 277 -9.65 0.58 27.86
N LEU A 278 -8.35 0.47 27.64
CA LEU A 278 -7.55 1.31 26.73
C LEU A 278 -7.92 1.13 25.24
N LEU A 279 -8.36 -0.07 24.83
CA LEU A 279 -8.81 -0.32 23.44
C LEU A 279 -10.28 0.09 23.21
N LYS A 280 -11.06 0.37 24.26
CA LYS A 280 -12.46 0.83 24.15
C LYS A 280 -12.60 2.27 23.67
N MET A 281 -11.50 3.04 23.58
CA MET A 281 -11.53 4.47 23.20
C MET A 281 -11.42 4.74 21.69
N VAL A 282 -11.43 3.72 20.85
CA VAL A 282 -11.49 3.92 19.40
C VAL A 282 -12.92 3.66 18.95
N PRO A 283 -13.74 4.70 18.74
CA PRO A 283 -15.06 4.49 18.17
C PRO A 283 -14.88 4.00 16.73
N PHE A 284 -15.50 2.87 16.41
CA PHE A 284 -15.82 2.51 15.04
C PHE A 284 -16.70 3.64 14.49
N SER A 285 -16.11 4.62 13.83
CA SER A 285 -16.87 5.61 13.09
C SER A 285 -17.48 4.91 11.88
N GLY A 286 -18.64 4.33 12.11
CA GLY A 286 -19.54 3.93 11.06
C GLY A 286 -20.06 5.21 10.41
N HIS A 287 -19.62 5.49 9.19
CA HIS A 287 -20.39 6.35 8.29
C HIS A 287 -21.12 5.45 7.30
N HIS A 288 -22.42 5.67 7.31
CA HIS A 288 -23.44 5.13 6.41
C HIS A 288 -23.12 5.38 4.94
#